data_b4639f26828e888166a617b49782beff
#
_entry.id   b4639f26828e888166a617b49782beff
#
_cell.length_a   1.000
_cell.length_b   1.000
_cell.length_c   1.000
_cell.angle_alpha   90.00
_cell.angle_beta   90.00
_cell.angle_gamma   90.00
#
_symmetry.space_group_name_H-M   'P 1'
#
loop_
_entity.id
_entity.type
_entity.pdbx_description
1 polymer ?
#
loop_
_entity_poly.entity_id
_entity_poly.type
_entity_poly.pdbx_seq_one_letter_code
_entity_poly.pdbx_strand_id
1 'polypeptide(L)'
;MNKIFTGCSILVLISFIVSACGASPVIADTTPAAPPSFTASPLPLSTTTETLIPSPVPTATPIPHPLEIRAMRAREYPGSDIVIETVLDPGVNYNRYYISYLSEGLKIYALMTVPMGEKPATGWPVVIFNHGFIRPDVYVSTERYIAYVDLIARSGYIVFRSDYRGHGNSEGEAGGAYSRPDYTVDVLNAVASVKRYPDADPNRIGMWGHSMGGYITLRSMVVTGDIKAGVIWAGVVASYPDLLTRWRRGTGATPTRTPSPSSWRFSLMQQYGSPEENPEFWNSISANSYLGEISGPVQLHHGTLDEDVPLEFSELLFYQMLDAQQYVEFYKYEGDNHNISNYFGQAMQRTIEFFDRYVKFGL
;
A
#
# COMPACT_ATOMS: atom_id res chain seq x y z
N MET A 1 -35.45 -22.03 42.88
CA MET A 1 -34.73 -23.31 43.08
C MET A 1 -33.32 -23.12 42.53
N ASN A 2 -32.37 -23.09 43.47
CA ASN A 2 -30.93 -22.89 43.22
C ASN A 2 -30.28 -24.10 42.57
N LYS A 3 -29.34 -23.88 41.69
CA LYS A 3 -28.15 -24.74 41.60
C LYS A 3 -26.93 -23.94 41.12
N ILE A 4 -26.06 -23.71 42.09
CA ILE A 4 -24.69 -23.23 41.95
C ILE A 4 -23.82 -24.41 41.45
N PHE A 5 -22.99 -24.22 40.48
CA PHE A 5 -21.88 -25.12 40.19
C PHE A 5 -20.56 -24.35 40.19
N THR A 6 -19.80 -24.66 41.22
CA THR A 6 -18.40 -24.27 41.44
C THR A 6 -17.51 -25.27 40.67
N GLY A 7 -16.62 -24.79 39.82
CA GLY A 7 -15.65 -25.59 39.12
C GLY A 7 -14.23 -25.05 39.29
N CYS A 8 -13.42 -25.90 39.88
CA CYS A 8 -12.09 -25.76 40.43
C CYS A 8 -11.01 -25.49 39.34
N SER A 9 -10.17 -24.48 39.57
CA SER A 9 -8.96 -24.22 38.78
C SER A 9 -7.83 -25.15 39.23
N ILE A 10 -7.20 -25.87 38.32
CA ILE A 10 -5.96 -26.60 38.56
C ILE A 10 -4.84 -25.86 37.83
N LEU A 11 -3.93 -25.29 38.62
CA LEU A 11 -2.68 -24.68 38.21
C LEU A 11 -1.60 -25.79 38.16
N VAL A 12 -1.03 -26.09 37.02
CA VAL A 12 0.12 -27.00 36.90
C VAL A 12 1.37 -26.16 36.70
N LEU A 13 2.19 -26.09 37.73
CA LEU A 13 3.56 -25.56 37.68
C LEU A 13 4.50 -26.71 37.22
N ILE A 14 5.19 -26.50 36.10
CA ILE A 14 6.30 -27.37 35.70
C ILE A 14 7.61 -26.60 35.91
N SER A 15 8.39 -27.07 36.91
CA SER A 15 9.75 -26.60 37.19
C SER A 15 10.76 -27.41 36.38
N PHE A 16 11.55 -26.72 35.56
CA PHE A 16 12.72 -27.35 34.93
C PHE A 16 13.98 -27.09 35.79
N ILE A 17 14.59 -28.16 36.22
CA ILE A 17 15.90 -28.16 36.88
C ILE A 17 16.97 -28.28 35.78
N VAL A 18 17.86 -27.28 35.69
CA VAL A 18 19.04 -27.36 34.84
C VAL A 18 20.23 -27.83 35.70
N SER A 19 20.77 -29.00 35.37
CA SER A 19 21.97 -29.54 35.97
C SER A 19 23.19 -29.15 35.13
N ALA A 20 24.12 -28.39 35.67
CA ALA A 20 25.38 -28.03 35.06
C ALA A 20 26.46 -29.00 35.51
N CYS A 21 27.07 -29.73 34.58
CA CYS A 21 28.32 -30.44 34.80
C CYS A 21 29.47 -29.66 34.15
N GLY A 22 30.39 -29.17 34.98
CA GLY A 22 31.63 -28.57 34.56
C GLY A 22 32.71 -29.64 34.27
N ALA A 23 33.47 -29.41 33.22
CA ALA A 23 34.76 -30.10 32.99
C ALA A 23 35.84 -29.06 32.69
N SER A 24 36.90 -29.02 33.51
CA SER A 24 38.07 -28.18 33.31
C SER A 24 39.03 -28.80 32.30
N PRO A 25 39.74 -28.04 31.48
CA PRO A 25 40.76 -28.57 30.60
C PRO A 25 42.13 -28.64 31.31
N VAL A 26 42.83 -29.74 31.12
CA VAL A 26 44.22 -29.99 31.52
C VAL A 26 45.17 -29.28 30.54
N ILE A 27 46.06 -28.46 31.07
CA ILE A 27 47.12 -27.79 30.31
C ILE A 27 48.29 -28.75 30.22
N ALA A 28 48.72 -29.14 29.03
CA ALA A 28 49.94 -29.86 28.76
C ALA A 28 51.01 -28.86 28.32
N ASP A 29 52.06 -28.82 29.09
CA ASP A 29 53.31 -28.04 28.88
C ASP A 29 54.15 -28.76 27.82
N THR A 30 54.48 -28.11 26.70
CA THR A 30 55.48 -28.63 25.74
C THR A 30 56.50 -27.55 25.41
N THR A 31 57.69 -27.76 25.88
CA THR A 31 58.94 -27.00 25.62
C THR A 31 59.28 -27.07 24.12
N PRO A 32 59.62 -25.97 23.44
CA PRO A 32 59.98 -26.03 22.03
C PRO A 32 61.46 -26.43 21.82
N ALA A 33 61.66 -27.37 20.94
CA ALA A 33 63.00 -27.78 20.45
C ALA A 33 63.49 -26.76 19.38
N ALA A 34 64.80 -26.47 19.41
CA ALA A 34 65.47 -25.53 18.50
C ALA A 34 65.53 -26.07 17.06
N PRO A 35 65.39 -25.20 16.06
CA PRO A 35 65.40 -25.61 14.65
C PRO A 35 66.84 -25.82 14.11
N PRO A 36 67.08 -26.75 13.17
CA PRO A 36 68.33 -26.91 12.50
C PRO A 36 68.63 -25.79 11.50
N SER A 37 69.88 -25.36 11.47
CA SER A 37 70.42 -24.33 10.58
C SER A 37 70.55 -24.86 9.16
N PHE A 38 69.83 -24.28 8.19
CA PHE A 38 70.04 -24.62 6.76
C PHE A 38 70.77 -23.47 6.09
N THR A 39 71.82 -23.81 5.37
CA THR A 39 72.59 -22.92 4.51
C THR A 39 71.77 -22.64 3.19
N ALA A 40 71.46 -21.41 2.96
CA ALA A 40 70.70 -21.02 1.77
C ALA A 40 71.59 -21.01 0.54
N SER A 41 71.20 -21.78 -0.50
CA SER A 41 71.71 -21.66 -1.86
C SER A 41 70.87 -20.62 -2.62
N PRO A 42 71.45 -19.73 -3.41
CA PRO A 42 70.67 -18.69 -4.12
C PRO A 42 69.78 -19.31 -5.21
N LEU A 43 68.47 -19.10 -5.11
CA LEU A 43 67.50 -19.42 -6.16
C LEU A 43 67.53 -18.36 -7.27
N PRO A 44 67.27 -18.75 -8.55
CA PRO A 44 67.18 -17.80 -9.64
C PRO A 44 65.98 -16.85 -9.49
N LEU A 45 66.20 -15.59 -9.79
CA LEU A 45 65.23 -14.50 -9.78
C LEU A 45 64.13 -14.77 -10.83
N SER A 46 62.97 -15.22 -10.39
CA SER A 46 61.78 -15.32 -11.23
C SER A 46 61.24 -13.93 -11.49
N THR A 47 61.34 -13.48 -12.72
CA THR A 47 60.64 -12.26 -13.20
C THR A 47 59.16 -12.53 -13.19
N THR A 48 58.44 -12.04 -12.20
CA THR A 48 56.99 -12.06 -12.18
C THR A 48 56.49 -11.04 -13.21
N THR A 49 55.99 -11.52 -14.35
CA THR A 49 55.20 -10.73 -15.28
C THR A 49 53.88 -10.45 -14.54
N GLU A 50 53.67 -9.22 -14.09
CA GLU A 50 52.36 -8.78 -13.59
C GLU A 50 51.32 -8.89 -14.71
N THR A 51 50.52 -9.93 -14.65
CA THR A 51 49.29 -10.00 -15.48
C THR A 51 48.34 -8.95 -14.98
N LEU A 52 48.18 -7.88 -15.69
CA LEU A 52 47.14 -6.86 -15.43
C LEU A 52 45.77 -7.54 -15.42
N ILE A 53 45.22 -7.80 -14.25
CA ILE A 53 43.84 -8.22 -14.12
C ILE A 53 42.99 -7.04 -14.61
N PRO A 54 42.16 -7.21 -15.67
CA PRO A 54 41.32 -6.13 -16.16
C PRO A 54 40.43 -5.69 -15.00
N SER A 55 40.44 -4.40 -14.69
CA SER A 55 39.55 -3.79 -13.72
C SER A 55 38.10 -4.16 -14.07
N PRO A 56 37.27 -4.60 -13.11
CA PRO A 56 35.91 -4.96 -13.42
C PRO A 56 35.20 -3.75 -14.05
N VAL A 57 34.74 -3.95 -15.29
CA VAL A 57 33.89 -2.96 -15.97
C VAL A 57 32.69 -2.71 -15.02
N PRO A 58 32.37 -1.47 -14.64
CA PRO A 58 31.23 -1.21 -13.80
C PRO A 58 29.98 -1.74 -14.50
N THR A 59 29.39 -2.78 -13.94
CA THR A 59 28.12 -3.31 -14.41
C THR A 59 27.09 -2.19 -14.23
N ALA A 60 26.50 -1.71 -15.34
CA ALA A 60 25.48 -0.68 -15.29
C ALA A 60 24.38 -1.17 -14.31
N THR A 61 24.12 -0.38 -13.29
CA THR A 61 23.02 -0.68 -12.34
C THR A 61 21.73 -0.72 -13.15
N PRO A 62 20.96 -1.81 -13.12
CA PRO A 62 19.71 -1.90 -13.86
C PRO A 62 18.80 -0.73 -13.48
N ILE A 63 18.17 -0.10 -14.46
CA ILE A 63 17.16 0.94 -14.22
C ILE A 63 15.97 0.26 -13.55
N PRO A 64 15.55 0.68 -12.34
CA PRO A 64 14.45 0.05 -11.63
C PRO A 64 13.15 0.15 -12.43
N HIS A 65 12.32 -0.88 -12.35
CA HIS A 65 10.99 -0.82 -12.98
C HIS A 65 10.12 0.25 -12.27
N PRO A 66 9.34 1.07 -13.01
CA PRO A 66 8.54 2.15 -12.40
C PRO A 66 7.54 1.71 -11.33
N LEU A 67 7.12 0.45 -11.34
CA LEU A 67 6.26 -0.15 -10.32
C LEU A 67 7.01 -0.57 -9.05
N GLU A 68 8.33 -0.62 -9.03
CA GLU A 68 9.06 -0.97 -7.82
C GLU A 68 8.79 0.05 -6.71
N ILE A 69 8.45 -0.43 -5.53
CA ILE A 69 8.14 0.44 -4.39
C ILE A 69 9.33 1.35 -4.06
N ARG A 70 10.56 0.82 -4.13
CA ARG A 70 11.77 1.63 -3.91
C ARG A 70 11.95 2.73 -4.95
N ALA A 71 11.66 2.44 -6.22
CA ALA A 71 11.71 3.43 -7.29
C ALA A 71 10.66 4.53 -7.08
N MET A 72 9.45 4.15 -6.68
CA MET A 72 8.39 5.11 -6.35
C MET A 72 8.75 5.97 -5.13
N ARG A 73 9.38 5.42 -4.10
CA ARG A 73 9.85 6.18 -2.93
C ARG A 73 10.95 7.18 -3.27
N ALA A 74 11.82 6.84 -4.23
CA ALA A 74 12.90 7.72 -4.69
C ALA A 74 12.41 8.84 -5.63
N ARG A 75 11.16 8.78 -6.07
CA ARG A 75 10.58 9.75 -6.99
C ARG A 75 10.02 10.96 -6.25
N GLU A 76 10.11 12.15 -6.86
CA GLU A 76 9.45 13.35 -6.37
C GLU A 76 7.99 13.42 -6.85
N TYR A 77 7.12 13.91 -5.97
CA TYR A 77 5.70 14.17 -6.23
C TYR A 77 5.39 15.62 -5.89
N PRO A 78 5.79 16.58 -6.74
CA PRO A 78 5.68 18.00 -6.41
C PRO A 78 4.23 18.48 -6.33
N GLY A 79 3.29 17.85 -7.05
CA GLY A 79 1.95 18.37 -7.24
C GLY A 79 1.95 19.80 -7.80
N SER A 80 0.89 20.56 -7.55
CA SER A 80 0.79 21.98 -7.86
C SER A 80 -0.16 22.68 -6.90
N ASP A 81 -0.30 23.98 -7.01
CA ASP A 81 -1.43 24.67 -6.41
C ASP A 81 -2.73 24.17 -7.06
N ILE A 82 -3.80 24.14 -6.27
CA ILE A 82 -5.13 23.72 -6.72
C ILE A 82 -5.80 24.91 -7.42
N VAL A 83 -6.30 24.68 -8.63
CA VAL A 83 -7.10 25.66 -9.37
C VAL A 83 -8.56 25.30 -9.28
N ILE A 84 -9.41 26.22 -8.80
CA ILE A 84 -10.88 26.05 -8.83
C ILE A 84 -11.35 26.38 -10.25
N GLU A 85 -11.81 25.36 -10.96
CA GLU A 85 -12.34 25.48 -12.33
C GLU A 85 -13.80 25.87 -12.34
N THR A 86 -14.60 25.27 -11.42
CA THR A 86 -16.03 25.54 -11.30
C THR A 86 -16.49 25.38 -9.86
N VAL A 87 -17.30 26.30 -9.38
CA VAL A 87 -18.06 26.16 -8.14
C VAL A 87 -19.33 25.37 -8.45
N LEU A 88 -19.55 24.29 -7.74
CA LEU A 88 -20.72 23.41 -7.90
C LEU A 88 -21.76 23.73 -6.82
N ASP A 89 -23.00 23.27 -7.02
CA ASP A 89 -24.03 23.35 -5.99
C ASP A 89 -23.52 22.73 -4.68
N PRO A 90 -23.65 23.41 -3.54
CA PRO A 90 -23.14 22.95 -2.27
C PRO A 90 -23.88 21.71 -1.75
N GLY A 91 -23.23 20.97 -0.86
CA GLY A 91 -23.88 19.97 -0.02
C GLY A 91 -24.55 20.62 1.19
N VAL A 92 -25.01 19.79 2.14
CA VAL A 92 -25.76 20.26 3.31
C VAL A 92 -24.93 21.20 4.21
N ASN A 93 -23.64 20.88 4.42
CA ASN A 93 -22.74 21.62 5.30
C ASN A 93 -21.31 21.70 4.72
N TYR A 94 -21.17 21.60 3.41
CA TYR A 94 -19.89 21.71 2.70
C TYR A 94 -20.06 22.34 1.32
N ASN A 95 -19.06 23.07 0.85
CA ASN A 95 -18.96 23.56 -0.51
C ASN A 95 -18.39 22.46 -1.41
N ARG A 96 -18.73 22.54 -2.71
CA ARG A 96 -18.25 21.60 -3.74
C ARG A 96 -17.58 22.36 -4.87
N TYR A 97 -16.46 21.81 -5.32
CA TYR A 97 -15.67 22.41 -6.39
C TYR A 97 -15.23 21.34 -7.40
N TYR A 98 -15.29 21.70 -8.66
CA TYR A 98 -14.54 21.02 -9.70
C TYR A 98 -13.22 21.75 -9.80
N ILE A 99 -12.13 21.04 -9.60
CA ILE A 99 -10.79 21.61 -9.47
C ILE A 99 -9.82 20.91 -10.42
N SER A 100 -8.64 21.52 -10.60
CA SER A 100 -7.51 20.83 -11.24
C SER A 100 -6.21 21.02 -10.47
N TYR A 101 -5.27 20.12 -10.72
CA TYR A 101 -3.89 20.15 -10.24
C TYR A 101 -2.96 19.53 -11.28
N LEU A 102 -1.63 19.67 -11.10
CA LEU A 102 -0.65 19.06 -12.01
C LEU A 102 -0.08 17.75 -11.44
N SER A 103 0.01 16.76 -12.30
CA SER A 103 0.73 15.50 -12.06
C SER A 103 1.62 15.23 -13.27
N GLU A 104 2.94 15.27 -13.09
CA GLU A 104 3.94 15.09 -14.16
C GLU A 104 3.73 16.01 -15.37
N GLY A 105 3.29 17.24 -15.11
CA GLY A 105 2.97 18.22 -16.15
C GLY A 105 1.59 18.06 -16.78
N LEU A 106 0.87 16.97 -16.50
CA LEU A 106 -0.50 16.76 -16.94
C LEU A 106 -1.49 17.49 -16.03
N LYS A 107 -2.48 18.15 -16.62
CA LYS A 107 -3.62 18.72 -15.89
C LYS A 107 -4.61 17.62 -15.51
N ILE A 108 -4.70 17.33 -14.22
CA ILE A 108 -5.62 16.33 -13.67
C ILE A 108 -6.75 17.04 -12.96
N TYR A 109 -7.97 16.64 -13.29
CA TYR A 109 -9.16 17.16 -12.64
C TYR A 109 -9.56 16.35 -11.41
N ALA A 110 -10.34 16.96 -10.52
CA ALA A 110 -10.85 16.32 -9.32
C ALA A 110 -12.15 16.99 -8.83
N LEU A 111 -12.95 16.22 -8.10
CA LEU A 111 -13.97 16.76 -7.22
C LEU A 111 -13.36 17.05 -5.86
N MET A 112 -13.53 18.28 -5.36
CA MET A 112 -13.13 18.64 -4.00
C MET A 112 -14.33 19.17 -3.22
N THR A 113 -14.45 18.76 -1.96
CA THR A 113 -15.41 19.34 -1.01
C THR A 113 -14.66 20.03 0.11
N VAL A 114 -15.20 21.12 0.65
CA VAL A 114 -14.63 21.85 1.78
C VAL A 114 -15.73 22.13 2.81
N PRO A 115 -15.58 21.72 4.06
CA PRO A 115 -16.60 21.96 5.10
C PRO A 115 -16.93 23.43 5.24
N MET A 116 -18.20 23.75 5.56
CA MET A 116 -18.65 25.08 5.96
C MET A 116 -18.49 25.25 7.46
N GLY A 117 -18.48 26.51 7.91
CA GLY A 117 -18.39 26.88 9.32
C GLY A 117 -17.01 27.38 9.73
N GLU A 118 -16.74 27.35 11.02
CA GLU A 118 -15.47 27.83 11.57
C GLU A 118 -14.34 26.85 11.28
N LYS A 119 -13.36 27.31 10.49
CA LYS A 119 -12.20 26.52 10.13
C LYS A 119 -11.31 26.28 11.34
N PRO A 120 -10.88 25.04 11.64
CA PRO A 120 -9.88 24.79 12.67
C PRO A 120 -8.60 25.57 12.42
N ALA A 121 -7.91 25.97 13.49
CA ALA A 121 -6.70 26.80 13.38
C ALA A 121 -5.61 26.18 12.48
N THR A 122 -5.54 24.84 12.42
CA THR A 122 -4.58 24.10 11.57
C THR A 122 -5.13 23.75 10.18
N GLY A 123 -6.40 24.09 9.89
CA GLY A 123 -7.12 23.66 8.68
C GLY A 123 -8.00 22.45 8.91
N TRP A 124 -8.78 22.09 7.91
CA TRP A 124 -9.65 20.90 7.93
C TRP A 124 -8.86 19.62 7.69
N PRO A 125 -9.19 18.50 8.37
CA PRO A 125 -8.64 17.20 8.01
C PRO A 125 -9.09 16.79 6.61
N VAL A 126 -8.28 16.00 5.92
CA VAL A 126 -8.47 15.63 4.51
C VAL A 126 -8.65 14.13 4.37
N VAL A 127 -9.53 13.72 3.47
CA VAL A 127 -9.59 12.35 2.95
C VAL A 127 -9.36 12.39 1.43
N ILE A 128 -8.24 11.82 1.01
CA ILE A 128 -8.00 11.52 -0.41
C ILE A 128 -8.85 10.30 -0.78
N PHE A 129 -9.69 10.45 -1.79
CA PHE A 129 -10.69 9.46 -2.16
C PHE A 129 -10.32 8.80 -3.49
N ASN A 130 -9.98 7.51 -3.44
CA ASN A 130 -9.58 6.71 -4.60
C ASN A 130 -10.75 5.84 -5.08
N HIS A 131 -11.37 6.22 -6.20
CA HIS A 131 -12.47 5.47 -6.77
C HIS A 131 -12.00 4.15 -7.43
N GLY A 132 -12.92 3.19 -7.58
CA GLY A 132 -12.71 1.95 -8.30
C GLY A 132 -12.65 2.16 -9.82
N PHE A 133 -12.48 1.06 -10.56
CA PHE A 133 -12.47 1.13 -12.01
C PHE A 133 -13.82 1.60 -12.56
N ILE A 134 -13.79 2.68 -13.31
CA ILE A 134 -14.86 3.19 -14.14
C ILE A 134 -14.26 3.35 -15.54
N ARG A 135 -14.96 2.91 -16.57
CA ARG A 135 -14.47 3.09 -17.94
C ARG A 135 -14.28 4.59 -18.25
N PRO A 136 -13.12 4.98 -18.81
CA PRO A 136 -12.83 6.40 -19.07
C PRO A 136 -13.85 7.12 -19.94
N ASP A 137 -14.43 6.41 -20.90
CA ASP A 137 -15.41 6.94 -21.86
C ASP A 137 -16.80 7.24 -21.26
N VAL A 138 -17.08 6.75 -20.05
CA VAL A 138 -18.34 7.00 -19.30
C VAL A 138 -18.08 7.63 -17.94
N TYR A 139 -16.86 8.06 -17.66
CA TYR A 139 -16.51 8.68 -16.40
C TYR A 139 -16.94 10.13 -16.35
N VAL A 140 -17.61 10.51 -15.25
CA VAL A 140 -17.99 11.90 -14.96
C VAL A 140 -17.60 12.22 -13.51
N SER A 141 -16.81 13.27 -13.32
CA SER A 141 -16.24 13.65 -12.00
C SER A 141 -17.30 13.91 -10.92
N THR A 142 -18.50 14.34 -11.29
CA THR A 142 -19.57 14.69 -10.34
C THR A 142 -20.55 13.56 -10.10
N GLU A 143 -20.41 12.45 -10.81
CA GLU A 143 -21.25 11.26 -10.68
C GLU A 143 -20.51 10.16 -9.89
N ARG A 144 -21.18 9.06 -9.61
CA ARG A 144 -20.65 7.92 -8.86
C ARG A 144 -20.10 8.30 -7.48
N TYR A 145 -20.10 7.38 -6.56
CA TYR A 145 -19.61 7.55 -5.19
C TYR A 145 -20.19 8.76 -4.42
N ILE A 146 -21.34 9.32 -4.87
CA ILE A 146 -21.92 10.54 -4.27
C ILE A 146 -22.20 10.33 -2.79
N ALA A 147 -22.85 9.22 -2.40
CA ALA A 147 -23.19 8.94 -1.01
C ALA A 147 -21.96 8.77 -0.11
N TYR A 148 -20.88 8.18 -0.62
CA TYR A 148 -19.61 8.02 0.11
C TYR A 148 -18.96 9.38 0.36
N VAL A 149 -18.83 10.19 -0.69
CA VAL A 149 -18.23 11.53 -0.60
C VAL A 149 -19.07 12.42 0.32
N ASP A 150 -20.41 12.40 0.19
CA ASP A 150 -21.33 13.18 1.02
C ASP A 150 -21.16 12.87 2.51
N LEU A 151 -21.15 11.59 2.89
CA LEU A 151 -21.03 11.20 4.31
C LEU A 151 -19.68 11.61 4.91
N ILE A 152 -18.57 11.46 4.19
CA ILE A 152 -17.25 11.89 4.66
C ILE A 152 -17.18 13.41 4.74
N ALA A 153 -17.66 14.14 3.73
CA ALA A 153 -17.67 15.61 3.71
C ALA A 153 -18.52 16.19 4.83
N ARG A 154 -19.72 15.62 5.06
CA ARG A 154 -20.61 16.03 6.16
C ARG A 154 -20.03 15.81 7.52
N SER A 155 -19.10 14.88 7.66
CA SER A 155 -18.37 14.60 8.91
C SER A 155 -17.21 15.58 9.15
N GLY A 156 -17.08 16.63 8.33
CA GLY A 156 -16.11 17.71 8.54
C GLY A 156 -14.73 17.45 7.95
N TYR A 157 -14.67 16.71 6.86
CA TYR A 157 -13.45 16.47 6.09
C TYR A 157 -13.48 17.23 4.76
N ILE A 158 -12.34 17.73 4.33
CA ILE A 158 -12.10 17.97 2.91
C ILE A 158 -12.04 16.59 2.25
N VAL A 159 -12.87 16.35 1.23
CA VAL A 159 -12.75 15.16 0.38
C VAL A 159 -12.14 15.59 -0.95
N PHE A 160 -11.03 14.96 -1.32
CA PHE A 160 -10.35 15.19 -2.58
C PHE A 160 -10.40 13.91 -3.42
N ARG A 161 -11.24 13.89 -4.45
CA ARG A 161 -11.42 12.74 -5.35
C ARG A 161 -10.83 13.04 -6.72
N SER A 162 -9.62 12.53 -6.98
CA SER A 162 -8.97 12.64 -8.29
C SER A 162 -9.72 11.84 -9.34
N ASP A 163 -9.81 12.40 -10.56
CA ASP A 163 -10.35 11.70 -11.72
C ASP A 163 -9.34 10.69 -12.31
N TYR A 164 -8.06 10.79 -11.94
CA TYR A 164 -6.90 10.16 -12.58
C TYR A 164 -6.69 10.61 -14.03
N ARG A 165 -5.47 10.45 -14.54
CA ARG A 165 -5.16 10.75 -15.95
C ARG A 165 -6.03 9.95 -16.92
N GLY A 166 -6.41 10.58 -18.01
CA GLY A 166 -7.24 9.98 -19.05
C GLY A 166 -8.70 9.76 -18.69
N HIS A 167 -9.18 10.26 -17.53
CA HIS A 167 -10.59 10.20 -17.15
C HIS A 167 -11.23 11.60 -17.15
N GLY A 168 -12.48 11.68 -17.58
CA GLY A 168 -13.20 12.96 -17.67
C GLY A 168 -12.45 13.95 -18.55
N ASN A 169 -12.13 15.13 -17.99
CA ASN A 169 -11.34 16.17 -18.68
C ASN A 169 -9.83 16.08 -18.37
N SER A 170 -9.39 15.09 -17.58
CA SER A 170 -7.98 14.93 -17.22
C SER A 170 -7.15 14.53 -18.43
N GLU A 171 -6.00 15.19 -18.59
CA GLU A 171 -5.03 14.88 -19.63
C GLU A 171 -4.36 13.51 -19.43
N GLY A 172 -3.65 13.06 -20.45
CA GLY A 172 -2.92 11.80 -20.45
C GLY A 172 -3.76 10.60 -20.89
N GLU A 173 -3.24 9.40 -20.68
CA GLU A 173 -3.87 8.16 -21.11
C GLU A 173 -4.36 7.33 -19.92
N ALA A 174 -5.58 6.80 -20.02
CA ALA A 174 -6.10 5.87 -19.04
C ALA A 174 -5.44 4.47 -19.18
N GLY A 175 -5.33 3.74 -18.07
CA GLY A 175 -4.81 2.36 -18.09
C GLY A 175 -3.76 2.04 -17.03
N GLY A 176 -3.48 2.97 -16.15
CA GLY A 176 -2.35 2.93 -15.25
C GLY A 176 -2.60 2.48 -13.81
N ALA A 177 -3.28 1.35 -13.55
CA ALA A 177 -3.34 0.84 -12.17
C ALA A 177 -2.30 -0.26 -11.90
N TYR A 178 -2.34 -1.37 -12.65
CA TYR A 178 -1.59 -2.57 -12.28
C TYR A 178 -0.33 -2.80 -13.12
N SER A 179 -0.24 -2.25 -14.31
CA SER A 179 0.94 -2.38 -15.21
C SER A 179 1.86 -1.17 -15.17
N ARG A 180 1.37 -0.04 -14.71
CA ARG A 180 2.10 1.23 -14.56
C ARG A 180 1.66 1.92 -13.25
N PRO A 181 2.49 2.77 -12.65
CA PRO A 181 2.17 3.42 -11.40
C PRO A 181 1.29 4.68 -11.56
N ASP A 182 0.84 5.00 -12.75
CA ASP A 182 0.35 6.31 -13.17
C ASP A 182 -0.75 6.87 -12.25
N TYR A 183 -1.76 6.07 -11.90
CA TYR A 183 -2.83 6.55 -11.00
C TYR A 183 -2.34 6.76 -9.57
N THR A 184 -1.40 5.93 -9.11
CA THR A 184 -0.77 6.16 -7.80
C THR A 184 0.07 7.45 -7.82
N VAL A 185 0.75 7.73 -8.93
CA VAL A 185 1.51 8.98 -9.14
C VAL A 185 0.57 10.19 -9.11
N ASP A 186 -0.58 10.12 -9.79
CA ASP A 186 -1.57 11.20 -9.77
C ASP A 186 -2.09 11.44 -8.35
N VAL A 187 -2.36 10.38 -7.60
CA VAL A 187 -2.81 10.46 -6.21
C VAL A 187 -1.74 11.03 -5.27
N LEU A 188 -0.47 10.65 -5.43
CA LEU A 188 0.62 11.22 -4.63
C LEU A 188 0.86 12.70 -4.93
N ASN A 189 0.68 13.13 -6.19
CA ASN A 189 0.67 14.54 -6.56
C ASN A 189 -0.57 15.28 -6.03
N ALA A 190 -1.73 14.60 -5.93
CA ALA A 190 -2.91 15.16 -5.25
C ALA A 190 -2.67 15.38 -3.76
N VAL A 191 -2.00 14.42 -3.07
CA VAL A 191 -1.56 14.58 -1.67
C VAL A 191 -0.67 15.83 -1.53
N ALA A 192 0.33 15.97 -2.37
CA ALA A 192 1.23 17.13 -2.36
C ALA A 192 0.50 18.45 -2.65
N SER A 193 -0.50 18.44 -3.53
CA SER A 193 -1.30 19.60 -3.89
C SER A 193 -2.22 20.04 -2.76
N VAL A 194 -2.93 19.08 -2.11
CA VAL A 194 -3.84 19.38 -1.02
C VAL A 194 -3.10 19.88 0.23
N LYS A 195 -1.87 19.45 0.46
CA LYS A 195 -1.01 19.96 1.55
C LYS A 195 -0.70 21.46 1.44
N ARG A 196 -0.82 22.04 0.23
CA ARG A 196 -0.67 23.49 -0.01
C ARG A 196 -1.98 24.25 -0.02
N TYR A 197 -3.11 23.54 0.03
CA TYR A 197 -4.43 24.21 0.03
C TYR A 197 -4.67 24.91 1.37
N PRO A 198 -5.01 26.24 1.38
CA PRO A 198 -5.02 27.06 2.60
C PRO A 198 -6.01 26.61 3.69
N ASP A 199 -7.03 25.84 3.30
CA ASP A 199 -8.04 25.37 4.23
C ASP A 199 -7.78 23.91 4.72
N ALA A 200 -6.78 23.23 4.16
CA ALA A 200 -6.41 21.87 4.55
C ALA A 200 -5.37 21.87 5.69
N ASP A 201 -5.47 20.90 6.60
CA ASP A 201 -4.38 20.58 7.52
C ASP A 201 -3.41 19.61 6.84
N PRO A 202 -2.19 20.02 6.51
CA PRO A 202 -1.22 19.19 5.80
C PRO A 202 -0.75 17.95 6.57
N ASN A 203 -1.01 17.89 7.87
CA ASN A 203 -0.59 16.81 8.76
C ASN A 203 -1.72 15.84 9.10
N ARG A 204 -2.95 16.11 8.66
CA ARG A 204 -4.15 15.29 8.94
C ARG A 204 -4.80 14.80 7.64
N ILE A 205 -4.08 13.90 6.95
CA ILE A 205 -4.50 13.32 5.67
C ILE A 205 -4.76 11.83 5.85
N GLY A 206 -6.01 11.41 5.63
CA GLY A 206 -6.40 10.02 5.47
C GLY A 206 -6.59 9.67 4.00
N MET A 207 -6.69 8.38 3.71
CA MET A 207 -6.94 7.90 2.35
C MET A 207 -8.01 6.81 2.35
N TRP A 208 -9.00 6.94 1.48
CA TRP A 208 -10.06 5.97 1.29
C TRP A 208 -9.98 5.38 -0.12
N GLY A 209 -10.17 4.07 -0.25
CA GLY A 209 -10.15 3.44 -1.57
C GLY A 209 -11.11 2.27 -1.70
N HIS A 210 -11.80 2.18 -2.85
CA HIS A 210 -12.68 1.07 -3.20
C HIS A 210 -12.13 0.30 -4.39
N SER A 211 -12.15 -1.05 -4.34
CA SER A 211 -11.76 -1.88 -5.48
C SER A 211 -10.34 -1.55 -5.98
N MET A 212 -10.16 -1.11 -7.23
CA MET A 212 -8.89 -0.58 -7.75
C MET A 212 -8.34 0.57 -6.87
N GLY A 213 -9.21 1.42 -6.33
CA GLY A 213 -8.79 2.48 -5.40
C GLY A 213 -8.16 1.94 -4.12
N GLY A 214 -8.53 0.75 -3.69
CA GLY A 214 -7.88 0.06 -2.56
C GLY A 214 -6.43 -0.32 -2.86
N TYR A 215 -6.14 -0.79 -4.07
CA TYR A 215 -4.76 -1.01 -4.53
C TYR A 215 -3.95 0.29 -4.51
N ILE A 216 -4.53 1.39 -5.03
CA ILE A 216 -3.87 2.71 -5.04
C ILE A 216 -3.60 3.18 -3.61
N THR A 217 -4.58 3.01 -2.69
CA THR A 217 -4.46 3.38 -1.28
C THR A 217 -3.33 2.63 -0.58
N LEU A 218 -3.32 1.30 -0.65
CA LEU A 218 -2.27 0.49 -0.02
C LEU A 218 -0.89 0.86 -0.56
N ARG A 219 -0.78 1.02 -1.88
CA ARG A 219 0.46 1.38 -2.54
C ARG A 219 0.95 2.77 -2.14
N SER A 220 0.05 3.76 -2.06
CA SER A 220 0.39 5.11 -1.61
C SER A 220 0.92 5.10 -0.17
N MET A 221 0.27 4.34 0.73
CA MET A 221 0.66 4.26 2.14
C MET A 221 2.02 3.60 2.38
N VAL A 222 2.49 2.71 1.51
CA VAL A 222 3.86 2.16 1.61
C VAL A 222 4.89 3.03 0.89
N VAL A 223 4.47 4.00 0.08
CA VAL A 223 5.38 4.90 -0.66
C VAL A 223 5.67 6.19 0.11
N THR A 224 4.66 6.80 0.77
CA THR A 224 4.81 8.07 1.50
C THR A 224 4.39 7.97 2.96
N GLY A 225 5.03 8.75 3.84
CA GLY A 225 4.67 8.91 5.25
C GLY A 225 3.56 9.95 5.52
N ASP A 226 3.03 10.58 4.50
CA ASP A 226 2.06 11.68 4.65
C ASP A 226 0.64 11.22 5.03
N ILE A 227 0.30 9.95 4.77
CA ILE A 227 -1.04 9.39 4.97
C ILE A 227 -1.12 8.78 6.37
N LYS A 228 -1.99 9.32 7.23
CA LYS A 228 -2.09 8.96 8.65
C LYS A 228 -2.94 7.72 8.91
N ALA A 229 -3.89 7.42 8.03
CA ALA A 229 -4.73 6.22 8.11
C ALA A 229 -5.32 5.90 6.74
N GLY A 230 -5.53 4.61 6.46
CA GLY A 230 -6.16 4.12 5.24
C GLY A 230 -7.42 3.32 5.52
N VAL A 231 -8.48 3.56 4.75
CA VAL A 231 -9.68 2.71 4.74
C VAL A 231 -9.87 2.13 3.36
N ILE A 232 -10.01 0.81 3.28
CA ILE A 232 -10.10 0.08 2.01
C ILE A 232 -11.36 -0.77 2.00
N TRP A 233 -12.19 -0.53 0.98
CA TRP A 233 -13.43 -1.28 0.74
C TRP A 233 -13.25 -2.20 -0.46
N ALA A 234 -13.47 -3.51 -0.29
CA ALA A 234 -13.42 -4.51 -1.36
C ALA A 234 -12.17 -4.35 -2.25
N GLY A 235 -11.02 -4.09 -1.63
CA GLY A 235 -9.80 -3.62 -2.31
C GLY A 235 -9.07 -4.72 -3.08
N VAL A 236 -8.50 -4.38 -4.23
CA VAL A 236 -7.56 -5.23 -4.97
C VAL A 236 -6.18 -5.16 -4.30
N VAL A 237 -6.08 -5.73 -3.08
CA VAL A 237 -4.93 -5.53 -2.17
C VAL A 237 -4.00 -6.75 -2.04
N ALA A 238 -4.15 -7.72 -2.90
CA ALA A 238 -3.26 -8.88 -2.93
C ALA A 238 -1.87 -8.54 -3.48
N SER A 239 -0.88 -9.36 -3.15
CA SER A 239 0.44 -9.32 -3.78
C SER A 239 0.36 -9.57 -5.28
N TYR A 240 1.36 -9.17 -6.05
CA TYR A 240 1.35 -9.43 -7.50
C TYR A 240 1.28 -10.93 -7.85
N PRO A 241 2.00 -11.85 -7.17
CA PRO A 241 1.81 -13.28 -7.36
C PRO A 241 0.36 -13.72 -7.18
N ASP A 242 -0.33 -13.23 -6.15
CA ASP A 242 -1.73 -13.56 -5.91
C ASP A 242 -2.67 -12.91 -6.93
N LEU A 243 -2.40 -11.67 -7.36
CA LEU A 243 -3.14 -11.02 -8.46
C LEU A 243 -3.07 -11.82 -9.77
N LEU A 244 -1.94 -12.45 -10.04
CA LEU A 244 -1.76 -13.28 -11.24
C LEU A 244 -2.54 -14.59 -11.16
N THR A 245 -2.55 -15.24 -9.98
CA THR A 245 -3.00 -16.61 -9.82
C THR A 245 -4.38 -16.75 -9.19
N ARG A 246 -4.79 -15.82 -8.33
CA ARG A 246 -6.00 -15.96 -7.51
C ARG A 246 -7.13 -14.99 -7.88
N TRP A 247 -6.88 -13.97 -8.69
CA TRP A 247 -7.95 -13.03 -9.05
C TRP A 247 -8.93 -13.66 -10.02
N ARG A 248 -10.10 -13.98 -9.50
CA ARG A 248 -11.24 -14.56 -10.22
C ARG A 248 -12.40 -13.60 -10.11
N ARG A 249 -13.08 -13.35 -11.21
CA ARG A 249 -14.38 -12.68 -11.20
C ARG A 249 -15.46 -13.76 -11.17
N GLY A 250 -16.41 -13.61 -10.26
CA GLY A 250 -17.52 -14.55 -10.08
C GLY A 250 -17.23 -15.65 -9.05
N THR A 251 -18.28 -16.01 -8.30
CA THR A 251 -18.23 -17.06 -7.29
C THR A 251 -18.11 -18.43 -7.97
N GLY A 252 -16.99 -19.12 -7.76
CA GLY A 252 -16.82 -20.53 -8.14
C GLY A 252 -16.00 -20.82 -9.40
N ALA A 253 -15.46 -19.84 -10.10
CA ALA A 253 -14.61 -20.11 -11.27
C ALA A 253 -13.19 -20.52 -10.86
N THR A 254 -12.77 -21.72 -11.25
CA THR A 254 -11.36 -22.14 -11.16
C THR A 254 -10.51 -21.31 -12.13
N PRO A 255 -9.31 -20.82 -11.76
CA PRO A 255 -8.44 -20.11 -12.68
C PRO A 255 -7.84 -21.09 -13.67
N THR A 256 -8.43 -21.22 -14.84
CA THR A 256 -7.94 -22.08 -15.90
C THR A 256 -7.54 -21.31 -17.16
N ARG A 257 -7.49 -19.99 -17.11
CA ARG A 257 -7.11 -19.21 -18.29
C ARG A 257 -5.68 -18.70 -18.15
N THR A 258 -4.82 -19.16 -19.06
CA THR A 258 -3.62 -18.43 -19.44
C THR A 258 -4.01 -16.98 -19.72
N PRO A 259 -3.31 -15.99 -19.14
CA PRO A 259 -3.63 -14.58 -19.37
C PRO A 259 -3.68 -14.29 -20.88
N SER A 260 -4.68 -13.50 -21.31
CA SER A 260 -4.72 -13.07 -22.72
C SER A 260 -3.42 -12.38 -23.11
N PRO A 261 -2.90 -12.58 -24.33
CA PRO A 261 -1.70 -11.90 -24.81
C PRO A 261 -1.77 -10.35 -24.73
N SER A 262 -2.97 -9.78 -24.71
CA SER A 262 -3.20 -8.34 -24.54
C SER A 262 -3.31 -7.90 -23.08
N SER A 263 -3.21 -8.82 -22.11
CA SER A 263 -3.33 -8.47 -20.70
C SER A 263 -2.00 -8.00 -20.12
N TRP A 264 -2.06 -7.06 -19.18
CA TRP A 264 -0.90 -6.59 -18.43
C TRP A 264 -0.16 -7.76 -17.70
N ARG A 265 -0.90 -8.77 -17.26
CA ARG A 265 -0.35 -9.98 -16.63
C ARG A 265 0.59 -10.72 -17.57
N PHE A 266 0.13 -10.95 -18.79
CA PHE A 266 0.93 -11.60 -19.82
C PHE A 266 2.20 -10.81 -20.15
N SER A 267 2.07 -9.49 -20.34
CA SER A 267 3.20 -8.62 -20.67
C SER A 267 4.27 -8.61 -19.57
N LEU A 268 3.88 -8.51 -18.32
CA LEU A 268 4.83 -8.55 -17.20
C LEU A 268 5.48 -9.94 -17.06
N MET A 269 4.70 -11.03 -17.18
CA MET A 269 5.26 -12.38 -17.13
C MET A 269 6.22 -12.67 -18.30
N GLN A 270 5.90 -12.18 -19.49
CA GLN A 270 6.79 -12.33 -20.66
C GLN A 270 8.13 -11.58 -20.46
N GLN A 271 8.09 -10.42 -19.83
CA GLN A 271 9.27 -9.57 -19.63
C GLN A 271 10.13 -10.01 -18.44
N TYR A 272 9.51 -10.46 -17.35
CA TYR A 272 10.18 -10.68 -16.06
C TYR A 272 10.16 -12.15 -15.58
N GLY A 273 9.55 -13.05 -16.33
CA GLY A 273 9.32 -14.44 -15.91
C GLY A 273 8.14 -14.57 -14.96
N SER A 274 7.85 -15.80 -14.54
CA SER A 274 6.81 -16.09 -13.54
C SER A 274 7.24 -15.69 -12.14
N PRO A 275 6.32 -15.61 -11.16
CA PRO A 275 6.65 -15.37 -9.74
C PRO A 275 7.62 -16.40 -9.15
N GLU A 276 7.57 -17.64 -9.62
CA GLU A 276 8.45 -18.73 -9.20
C GLU A 276 9.85 -18.57 -9.77
N GLU A 277 9.97 -18.07 -11.00
CA GLU A 277 11.24 -17.86 -11.70
C GLU A 277 11.96 -16.59 -11.23
N ASN A 278 11.21 -15.54 -10.86
CA ASN A 278 11.76 -14.25 -10.46
C ASN A 278 11.01 -13.62 -9.27
N PRO A 279 11.02 -14.28 -8.10
CA PRO A 279 10.30 -13.79 -6.92
C PRO A 279 10.78 -12.41 -6.45
N GLU A 280 12.04 -12.06 -6.68
CA GLU A 280 12.60 -10.76 -6.29
C GLU A 280 11.87 -9.61 -7.01
N PHE A 281 11.70 -9.69 -8.33
CA PHE A 281 10.96 -8.69 -9.08
C PHE A 281 9.51 -8.55 -8.60
N TRP A 282 8.79 -9.67 -8.48
CA TRP A 282 7.37 -9.65 -8.08
C TRP A 282 7.15 -9.13 -6.66
N ASN A 283 8.08 -9.42 -5.75
CA ASN A 283 8.08 -8.85 -4.41
C ASN A 283 8.40 -7.35 -4.43
N SER A 284 9.35 -6.91 -5.27
CA SER A 284 9.75 -5.50 -5.34
C SER A 284 8.62 -4.57 -5.81
N ILE A 285 7.69 -5.07 -6.63
CA ILE A 285 6.52 -4.33 -7.11
C ILE A 285 5.26 -4.53 -6.25
N SER A 286 5.27 -5.44 -5.27
CA SER A 286 4.14 -5.73 -4.38
C SER A 286 4.17 -4.83 -3.14
N ALA A 287 3.12 -4.04 -2.90
CA ALA A 287 2.98 -3.24 -1.67
C ALA A 287 3.04 -4.12 -0.41
N ASN A 288 2.51 -5.35 -0.50
CA ASN A 288 2.51 -6.35 0.57
C ASN A 288 3.89 -6.71 1.12
N SER A 289 4.94 -6.57 0.31
CA SER A 289 6.33 -6.82 0.75
C SER A 289 6.93 -5.68 1.59
N TYR A 290 6.20 -4.57 1.76
CA TYR A 290 6.66 -3.35 2.45
C TYR A 290 5.73 -2.93 3.59
N LEU A 291 4.88 -3.83 4.09
CA LEU A 291 3.90 -3.50 5.14
C LEU A 291 4.55 -3.07 6.45
N GLY A 292 5.76 -3.55 6.77
CA GLY A 292 6.51 -3.09 7.93
C GLY A 292 6.84 -1.59 7.92
N GLU A 293 6.73 -0.94 6.76
CA GLU A 293 7.03 0.48 6.55
C GLU A 293 5.77 1.28 6.15
N ILE A 294 4.57 0.72 6.34
CA ILE A 294 3.31 1.40 6.02
C ILE A 294 3.10 2.64 6.90
N SER A 295 2.57 3.70 6.35
CA SER A 295 2.52 5.01 6.99
C SER A 295 1.56 5.15 8.17
N GLY A 296 0.66 4.19 8.38
CA GLY A 296 -0.33 4.25 9.45
C GLY A 296 -1.30 3.07 9.47
N PRO A 297 -2.26 3.07 10.40
CA PRO A 297 -3.25 2.01 10.53
C PRO A 297 -4.15 1.87 9.30
N VAL A 298 -4.65 0.65 9.09
CA VAL A 298 -5.54 0.32 7.97
C VAL A 298 -6.83 -0.31 8.49
N GLN A 299 -7.95 0.10 7.90
CA GLN A 299 -9.25 -0.53 8.12
C GLN A 299 -9.74 -1.16 6.82
N LEU A 300 -10.09 -2.45 6.87
CA LEU A 300 -10.56 -3.23 5.73
C LEU A 300 -12.06 -3.53 5.87
N HIS A 301 -12.79 -3.39 4.77
CA HIS A 301 -14.21 -3.73 4.64
C HIS A 301 -14.41 -4.61 3.41
N HIS A 302 -15.13 -5.75 3.53
CA HIS A 302 -15.38 -6.64 2.39
C HIS A 302 -16.68 -7.40 2.53
N GLY A 303 -17.49 -7.44 1.47
CA GLY A 303 -18.68 -8.27 1.37
C GLY A 303 -18.34 -9.75 1.11
N THR A 304 -19.00 -10.69 1.80
CA THR A 304 -18.66 -12.12 1.63
C THR A 304 -19.15 -12.72 0.31
N LEU A 305 -20.04 -12.03 -0.41
CA LEU A 305 -20.50 -12.39 -1.75
C LEU A 305 -19.98 -11.44 -2.83
N ASP A 306 -18.81 -10.85 -2.61
CA ASP A 306 -18.16 -10.01 -3.61
C ASP A 306 -17.84 -10.81 -4.88
N GLU A 307 -18.44 -10.39 -6.00
CA GLU A 307 -18.32 -11.05 -7.30
C GLU A 307 -17.15 -10.52 -8.15
N ASP A 308 -16.57 -9.37 -7.78
CA ASP A 308 -15.52 -8.69 -8.56
C ASP A 308 -14.11 -8.90 -7.97
N VAL A 309 -13.99 -8.82 -6.64
CA VAL A 309 -12.72 -8.96 -5.92
C VAL A 309 -12.85 -10.07 -4.86
N PRO A 310 -12.00 -11.10 -4.90
CA PRO A 310 -12.05 -12.16 -3.90
C PRO A 310 -11.87 -11.63 -2.47
N LEU A 311 -12.78 -12.00 -1.55
CA LEU A 311 -12.67 -11.72 -0.11
C LEU A 311 -11.30 -12.10 0.46
N GLU A 312 -10.73 -13.20 -0.06
CA GLU A 312 -9.41 -13.71 0.30
C GLU A 312 -8.30 -12.65 0.21
N PHE A 313 -8.42 -11.65 -0.68
CA PHE A 313 -7.42 -10.59 -0.80
C PHE A 313 -7.34 -9.71 0.45
N SER A 314 -8.50 -9.36 1.02
CA SER A 314 -8.55 -8.64 2.29
C SER A 314 -8.16 -9.51 3.48
N GLU A 315 -8.51 -10.81 3.47
CA GLU A 315 -8.10 -11.76 4.50
C GLU A 315 -6.58 -11.93 4.53
N LEU A 316 -5.95 -12.13 3.37
CA LEU A 316 -4.50 -12.25 3.26
C LEU A 316 -3.79 -10.96 3.73
N LEU A 317 -4.26 -9.79 3.28
CA LEU A 317 -3.68 -8.52 3.72
C LEU A 317 -3.82 -8.35 5.24
N PHE A 318 -4.97 -8.68 5.83
CA PHE A 318 -5.17 -8.61 7.27
C PHE A 318 -4.13 -9.42 8.04
N TYR A 319 -3.90 -10.67 7.67
CA TYR A 319 -2.88 -11.50 8.32
C TYR A 319 -1.46 -10.99 8.06
N GLN A 320 -1.15 -10.55 6.84
CA GLN A 320 0.15 -9.96 6.51
C GLN A 320 0.44 -8.67 7.32
N MET A 321 -0.56 -7.85 7.58
CA MET A 321 -0.44 -6.66 8.42
C MET A 321 -0.15 -7.04 9.88
N LEU A 322 -0.83 -8.07 10.42
CA LEU A 322 -0.56 -8.59 11.77
C LEU A 322 0.86 -9.14 11.88
N ASP A 323 1.30 -9.93 10.90
CA ASP A 323 2.66 -10.49 10.85
C ASP A 323 3.73 -9.37 10.77
N ALA A 324 3.42 -8.28 10.06
CA ALA A 324 4.25 -7.08 9.99
C ALA A 324 4.15 -6.18 11.26
N GLN A 325 3.39 -6.59 12.28
CA GLN A 325 3.12 -5.85 13.52
C GLN A 325 2.50 -4.46 13.28
N GLN A 326 1.66 -4.34 12.25
CA GLN A 326 0.95 -3.12 11.92
C GLN A 326 -0.50 -3.18 12.39
N TYR A 327 -1.05 -2.03 12.76
CA TYR A 327 -2.43 -1.97 13.22
C TYR A 327 -3.40 -2.11 12.05
N VAL A 328 -4.32 -3.07 12.14
CA VAL A 328 -5.34 -3.33 11.13
C VAL A 328 -6.66 -3.75 11.78
N GLU A 329 -7.75 -3.18 11.28
CA GLU A 329 -9.12 -3.64 11.56
C GLU A 329 -9.69 -4.30 10.30
N PHE A 330 -10.47 -5.37 10.46
CA PHE A 330 -11.12 -6.03 9.34
C PHE A 330 -12.58 -6.36 9.64
N TYR A 331 -13.47 -5.87 8.79
CA TYR A 331 -14.91 -6.10 8.86
C TYR A 331 -15.40 -6.86 7.63
N LYS A 332 -15.94 -8.05 7.87
CA LYS A 332 -16.64 -8.85 6.85
C LYS A 332 -18.14 -8.59 6.95
N TYR A 333 -18.79 -8.43 5.81
CA TYR A 333 -20.22 -8.18 5.70
C TYR A 333 -20.89 -9.38 5.05
N GLU A 334 -21.54 -10.20 5.88
CA GLU A 334 -22.09 -11.47 5.47
C GLU A 334 -23.23 -11.29 4.45
N GLY A 335 -23.14 -12.00 3.34
CA GLY A 335 -24.14 -11.95 2.26
C GLY A 335 -24.11 -10.67 1.43
N ASP A 336 -23.12 -9.78 1.62
CA ASP A 336 -23.06 -8.52 0.90
C ASP A 336 -22.11 -8.58 -0.31
N ASN A 337 -22.35 -7.68 -1.25
CA ASN A 337 -21.70 -7.59 -2.57
C ASN A 337 -20.44 -6.70 -2.56
N HIS A 338 -19.85 -6.47 -3.74
CA HIS A 338 -18.68 -5.64 -3.96
C HIS A 338 -18.79 -4.21 -3.41
N ASN A 339 -19.98 -3.63 -3.36
CA ASN A 339 -20.24 -2.26 -2.89
C ASN A 339 -20.68 -2.20 -1.42
N ILE A 340 -20.81 -3.34 -0.75
CA ILE A 340 -21.30 -3.45 0.65
C ILE A 340 -22.64 -2.72 0.80
N SER A 341 -23.56 -2.98 -0.15
CA SER A 341 -24.79 -2.19 -0.33
C SER A 341 -25.78 -2.35 0.81
N ASN A 342 -25.90 -3.55 1.39
CA ASN A 342 -26.83 -3.83 2.48
C ASN A 342 -26.37 -3.27 3.82
N TYR A 343 -25.05 -3.21 4.05
CA TYR A 343 -24.43 -2.69 5.28
C TYR A 343 -23.77 -1.33 5.07
N PHE A 344 -24.08 -0.62 3.99
CA PHE A 344 -23.47 0.65 3.60
C PHE A 344 -23.38 1.66 4.77
N GLY A 345 -24.50 1.90 5.46
CA GLY A 345 -24.53 2.84 6.60
C GLY A 345 -23.59 2.44 7.74
N GLN A 346 -23.59 1.16 8.11
CA GLN A 346 -22.71 0.65 9.18
C GLN A 346 -21.23 0.73 8.79
N ALA A 347 -20.92 0.37 7.55
CA ALA A 347 -19.55 0.41 7.04
C ALA A 347 -19.03 1.86 6.95
N MET A 348 -19.87 2.80 6.51
CA MET A 348 -19.52 4.23 6.50
C MET A 348 -19.36 4.80 7.91
N GLN A 349 -20.20 4.42 8.87
CA GLN A 349 -20.02 4.82 10.26
C GLN A 349 -18.66 4.37 10.80
N ARG A 350 -18.28 3.12 10.62
CA ARG A 350 -16.95 2.58 11.02
C ARG A 350 -15.82 3.32 10.33
N THR A 351 -15.96 3.61 9.04
CA THR A 351 -15.00 4.41 8.25
C THR A 351 -14.79 5.80 8.87
N ILE A 352 -15.87 6.51 9.21
CA ILE A 352 -15.79 7.85 9.81
C ILE A 352 -15.18 7.79 11.21
N GLU A 353 -15.59 6.85 12.04
CA GLU A 353 -15.04 6.65 13.41
C GLU A 353 -13.53 6.36 13.35
N PHE A 354 -13.09 5.58 12.35
CA PHE A 354 -11.67 5.28 12.14
C PHE A 354 -10.88 6.53 11.72
N PHE A 355 -11.38 7.29 10.76
CA PHE A 355 -10.75 8.55 10.38
C PHE A 355 -10.80 9.59 11.50
N ASP A 356 -11.89 9.69 12.26
CA ASP A 356 -11.95 10.59 13.41
C ASP A 356 -10.85 10.24 14.42
N ARG A 357 -10.63 8.97 14.71
CA ARG A 357 -9.59 8.51 15.63
C ARG A 357 -8.19 8.86 15.15
N TYR A 358 -7.82 8.49 13.93
CA TYR A 358 -6.43 8.53 13.48
C TYR A 358 -6.06 9.75 12.62
N VAL A 359 -7.04 10.43 12.03
CA VAL A 359 -6.79 11.60 11.15
C VAL A 359 -7.25 12.89 11.81
N LYS A 360 -8.47 12.92 12.35
CA LYS A 360 -9.05 14.15 12.89
C LYS A 360 -8.53 14.48 14.28
N PHE A 361 -8.39 13.48 15.15
CA PHE A 361 -7.95 13.66 16.53
C PHE A 361 -6.51 13.17 16.78
N GLY A 362 -5.94 12.35 15.91
CA GLY A 362 -4.52 11.93 15.96
C GLY A 362 -4.20 11.03 17.17
N LEU A 363 -5.10 10.08 17.49
CA LEU A 363 -4.99 9.20 18.66
C LEU A 363 -4.12 7.96 18.37
#